data_37447ea993aba5925250106d8f3a410c
#
_entry.id   37447ea993aba5925250106d8f3a410c
#
_cell.length_a   1.000
_cell.length_b   1.000
_cell.length_c   1.000
_cell.angle_alpha   90.00
_cell.angle_beta   90.00
_cell.angle_gamma   90.00
#
_symmetry.space_group_name_H-M   'P 1'
#
loop_
_entity.id
_entity.type
_entity.pdbx_description
1 polymer ?
#
loop_
_entity_poly.entity_id
_entity_poly.type
_entity_poly.pdbx_seq_one_letter_code
_entity_poly.pdbx_strand_id
1 'polypeptide(L)'
;NPEFADVRSLEGVADTKNKAVPIFAVPTTAGTAAEVTINYVITDAEKNRKMVCVDPHDIPVVAFIDPDMMSSMPKGLTAATGMDALTHAIEGYITAGAWELSDMFHLKAIEIISRSLRGAVDNTPEGREGMALGQYVAGMGFSNVGLGIVHSHSVHYMIHRTVSQMQLFFRLLWNITQKQPVISINISHRLWV
;
A
#
# COMPACT_ATOMS: atom_id res chain seq x y z
N ASN A 1 -24.98 9.49 3.56
CA ASN A 1 -25.26 9.56 4.99
C ASN A 1 -25.27 11.01 5.44
N PRO A 2 -26.39 11.58 5.98
CA PRO A 2 -26.43 12.96 6.44
C PRO A 2 -25.43 13.28 7.56
N GLU A 3 -25.04 12.30 8.35
CA GLU A 3 -24.08 12.42 9.45
C GLU A 3 -22.68 12.82 8.95
N PHE A 4 -22.34 12.43 7.69
CA PHE A 4 -21.07 12.69 7.05
C PHE A 4 -21.24 13.41 5.70
N ALA A 5 -22.09 14.45 5.68
CA ALA A 5 -22.33 15.25 4.48
C ALA A 5 -21.07 16.01 4.02
N ASP A 6 -20.22 16.42 4.97
CA ASP A 6 -18.89 16.95 4.69
C ASP A 6 -17.86 15.81 4.77
N VAL A 7 -17.25 15.46 3.65
CA VAL A 7 -16.23 14.43 3.55
C VAL A 7 -15.03 14.66 4.49
N ARG A 8 -14.76 15.90 4.87
CA ARG A 8 -13.69 16.24 5.83
C ARG A 8 -13.92 15.69 7.22
N SER A 9 -15.17 15.41 7.58
CA SER A 9 -15.51 14.80 8.87
C SER A 9 -15.13 13.31 8.96
N LEU A 10 -14.76 12.69 7.83
CA LEU A 10 -14.31 11.30 7.77
C LEU A 10 -12.80 11.14 8.01
N GLU A 11 -12.05 12.24 8.18
CA GLU A 11 -10.62 12.18 8.44
C GLU A 11 -10.29 11.46 9.76
N GLY A 12 -9.33 10.54 9.70
CA GLY A 12 -8.97 9.69 10.83
C GLY A 12 -9.78 8.39 10.84
N VAL A 13 -9.99 7.84 12.01
CA VAL A 13 -10.84 6.66 12.19
C VAL A 13 -12.29 7.12 12.34
N ALA A 14 -13.09 6.90 11.30
CA ALA A 14 -14.50 7.24 11.29
C ALA A 14 -15.31 6.08 11.90
N ASP A 15 -15.99 6.34 13.01
CA ASP A 15 -16.92 5.38 13.61
C ASP A 15 -18.29 5.51 12.94
N THR A 16 -18.36 5.13 11.66
CA THR A 16 -19.62 5.15 10.92
C THR A 16 -20.55 4.03 11.42
N LYS A 17 -21.83 4.34 11.66
CA LYS A 17 -22.81 3.38 12.17
C LYS A 17 -23.39 2.47 11.09
N ASN A 18 -23.31 2.90 9.84
CA ASN A 18 -23.94 2.21 8.72
C ASN A 18 -22.91 1.82 7.69
N LYS A 19 -23.02 0.60 7.18
CA LYS A 19 -22.23 0.17 6.04
C LYS A 19 -22.50 1.04 4.82
N ALA A 20 -21.48 1.25 4.01
CA ALA A 20 -21.61 1.80 2.68
C ALA A 20 -22.52 0.92 1.79
N VAL A 21 -22.95 1.44 0.67
CA VAL A 21 -23.54 0.60 -0.39
C VAL A 21 -22.52 -0.45 -0.82
N PRO A 22 -22.95 -1.64 -1.27
CA PRO A 22 -22.01 -2.67 -1.74
C PRO A 22 -21.07 -2.11 -2.82
N ILE A 23 -19.77 -2.20 -2.60
CA ILE A 23 -18.73 -1.72 -3.51
C ILE A 23 -18.13 -2.93 -4.21
N PHE A 24 -18.05 -2.88 -5.54
CA PHE A 24 -17.33 -3.83 -6.38
C PHE A 24 -16.13 -3.08 -6.97
N ALA A 25 -14.92 -3.53 -6.62
CA ALA A 25 -13.70 -2.85 -7.03
C ALA A 25 -13.01 -3.59 -8.18
N VAL A 26 -12.57 -2.83 -9.18
CA VAL A 26 -11.73 -3.31 -10.30
C VAL A 26 -10.52 -2.40 -10.36
N PRO A 27 -9.38 -2.77 -9.73
CA PRO A 27 -8.20 -1.92 -9.72
C PRO A 27 -7.56 -1.81 -11.11
N THR A 28 -7.14 -0.60 -11.46
CA THR A 28 -6.44 -0.29 -12.71
C THR A 28 -4.97 0.04 -12.48
N THR A 29 -4.50 -0.07 -11.24
CA THR A 29 -3.09 0.12 -10.85
C THR A 29 -2.66 -1.01 -9.92
N ALA A 30 -1.38 -1.35 -9.95
CA ALA A 30 -0.81 -2.37 -9.08
C ALA A 30 0.10 -1.70 -8.03
N GLY A 31 -0.49 -1.22 -6.94
CA GLY A 31 0.26 -0.48 -5.92
C GLY A 31 -0.46 -0.33 -4.59
N THR A 32 -1.55 0.44 -4.59
CA THR A 32 -2.22 0.91 -3.37
C THR A 32 -3.04 -0.15 -2.64
N ALA A 33 -3.46 -1.19 -3.34
CA ALA A 33 -4.37 -2.23 -2.82
C ALA A 33 -5.69 -1.65 -2.22
N ALA A 34 -6.18 -0.52 -2.76
CA ALA A 34 -7.39 0.13 -2.26
C ALA A 34 -8.63 -0.77 -2.30
N GLU A 35 -8.61 -1.78 -3.17
CA GLU A 35 -9.70 -2.76 -3.33
C GLU A 35 -9.82 -3.77 -2.19
N VAL A 36 -8.86 -3.79 -1.25
CA VAL A 36 -8.80 -4.78 -0.15
C VAL A 36 -8.50 -4.13 1.20
N THR A 37 -8.43 -2.80 1.26
CA THR A 37 -8.05 -2.08 2.47
C THR A 37 -9.19 -1.27 3.06
N ILE A 38 -9.12 -1.04 4.37
CA ILE A 38 -10.03 -0.17 5.12
C ILE A 38 -9.63 1.31 5.04
N ASN A 39 -8.49 1.59 4.41
CA ASN A 39 -7.93 2.93 4.31
C ASN A 39 -8.25 3.54 2.94
N TYR A 40 -8.65 4.80 2.93
CA TYR A 40 -8.75 5.59 1.72
C TYR A 40 -8.22 7.00 1.95
N VAL A 41 -7.77 7.65 0.88
CA VAL A 41 -7.10 8.95 0.97
C VAL A 41 -7.81 9.94 0.07
N ILE A 42 -8.28 11.03 0.66
CA ILE A 42 -8.96 12.12 -0.05
C ILE A 42 -8.08 13.36 -0.03
N THR A 43 -8.02 14.07 -1.16
CA THR A 43 -7.31 15.35 -1.23
C THR A 43 -8.26 16.49 -0.88
N ASP A 44 -7.97 17.20 0.22
CA ASP A 44 -8.60 18.48 0.54
C ASP A 44 -7.94 19.55 -0.34
N ALA A 45 -8.63 19.95 -1.41
CA ALA A 45 -8.12 20.91 -2.37
C ALA A 45 -8.03 22.33 -1.79
N GLU A 46 -8.86 22.69 -0.82
CA GLU A 46 -8.83 24.00 -0.17
C GLU A 46 -7.58 24.17 0.71
N LYS A 47 -7.24 23.11 1.46
CA LYS A 47 -6.08 23.11 2.35
C LYS A 47 -4.82 22.52 1.70
N ASN A 48 -4.93 22.06 0.46
CA ASN A 48 -3.86 21.44 -0.31
C ASN A 48 -3.15 20.31 0.46
N ARG A 49 -3.91 19.43 1.09
CA ARG A 49 -3.39 18.30 1.89
C ARG A 49 -4.18 17.01 1.65
N LYS A 50 -3.54 15.90 1.91
CA LYS A 50 -4.20 14.59 1.92
C LYS A 50 -4.79 14.31 3.30
N MET A 51 -6.00 13.78 3.31
CA MET A 51 -6.71 13.28 4.49
C MET A 51 -6.72 11.76 4.41
N VAL A 52 -6.25 11.09 5.44
CA VAL A 52 -6.38 9.65 5.58
C VAL A 52 -7.65 9.35 6.33
N CYS A 53 -8.48 8.50 5.72
CA CYS A 53 -9.73 8.03 6.29
C CYS A 53 -9.62 6.52 6.51
N VAL A 54 -10.15 6.03 7.61
CA VAL A 54 -10.10 4.61 7.97
C VAL A 54 -11.49 4.18 8.40
N ASP A 55 -12.13 3.32 7.61
CA ASP A 55 -13.45 2.77 7.95
C ASP A 55 -13.63 1.35 7.40
N PRO A 56 -13.81 0.34 8.26
CA PRO A 56 -14.09 -1.03 7.83
C PRO A 56 -15.38 -1.19 7.01
N HIS A 57 -16.32 -0.24 7.10
CA HIS A 57 -17.56 -0.27 6.34
C HIS A 57 -17.41 0.08 4.87
N ASP A 58 -16.27 0.69 4.49
CA ASP A 58 -15.98 1.10 3.11
C ASP A 58 -15.14 0.08 2.34
N ILE A 59 -14.75 -1.03 2.97
CA ILE A 59 -14.02 -2.09 2.28
C ILE A 59 -14.90 -2.70 1.18
N PRO A 60 -14.40 -2.86 -0.06
CA PRO A 60 -15.16 -3.51 -1.13
C PRO A 60 -15.59 -4.93 -0.76
N VAL A 61 -16.83 -5.29 -1.11
CA VAL A 61 -17.36 -6.64 -0.86
C VAL A 61 -16.84 -7.66 -1.87
N VAL A 62 -16.40 -7.19 -3.05
CA VAL A 62 -15.75 -8.01 -4.09
C VAL A 62 -14.67 -7.16 -4.76
N ALA A 63 -13.51 -7.76 -4.98
CA ALA A 63 -12.44 -7.21 -5.80
C ALA A 63 -12.19 -8.13 -7.01
N PHE A 64 -12.20 -7.57 -8.21
CA PHE A 64 -11.86 -8.26 -9.44
C PHE A 64 -10.43 -7.87 -9.83
N ILE A 65 -9.49 -8.75 -9.57
CA ILE A 65 -8.06 -8.51 -9.83
C ILE A 65 -7.74 -9.02 -11.25
N ASP A 66 -7.88 -8.12 -12.22
CA ASP A 66 -7.63 -8.41 -13.62
C ASP A 66 -6.37 -7.67 -14.10
N PRO A 67 -5.27 -8.39 -14.43
CA PRO A 67 -4.04 -7.79 -14.90
C PRO A 67 -4.20 -6.98 -16.19
N ASP A 68 -5.17 -7.31 -17.05
CA ASP A 68 -5.42 -6.61 -18.29
C ASP A 68 -5.90 -5.18 -18.04
N MET A 69 -6.65 -4.95 -16.97
CA MET A 69 -7.07 -3.61 -16.55
C MET A 69 -5.89 -2.70 -16.15
N MET A 70 -4.74 -3.28 -15.85
CA MET A 70 -3.50 -2.59 -15.47
C MET A 70 -2.51 -2.45 -16.63
N SER A 71 -2.76 -3.07 -17.77
CA SER A 71 -1.82 -3.17 -18.89
C SER A 71 -1.54 -1.84 -19.59
N SER A 72 -2.45 -0.88 -19.48
CA SER A 72 -2.31 0.46 -20.06
C SER A 72 -1.46 1.43 -19.24
N MET A 73 -1.00 1.03 -18.04
CA MET A 73 -0.17 1.89 -17.19
C MET A 73 1.18 2.20 -17.85
N PRO A 74 1.59 3.49 -17.91
CA PRO A 74 2.91 3.87 -18.38
C PRO A 74 4.03 3.26 -17.51
N LYS A 75 5.20 2.97 -18.10
CA LYS A 75 6.35 2.37 -17.41
C LYS A 75 6.72 3.09 -16.11
N GLY A 76 6.77 4.42 -16.13
CA GLY A 76 7.10 5.23 -14.95
C GLY A 76 6.08 5.07 -13.83
N LEU A 77 4.79 5.03 -14.16
CA LEU A 77 3.72 4.81 -13.17
C LEU A 77 3.77 3.37 -12.63
N THR A 78 3.99 2.38 -13.51
CA THR A 78 4.12 0.97 -13.11
C THR A 78 5.27 0.78 -12.12
N ALA A 79 6.44 1.36 -12.42
CA ALA A 79 7.58 1.29 -11.50
C ALA A 79 7.28 1.96 -10.16
N ALA A 80 6.63 3.12 -10.22
CA ALA A 80 6.27 3.91 -9.07
C ALA A 80 5.30 3.18 -8.13
N THR A 81 4.17 2.73 -8.67
CA THR A 81 3.14 2.02 -7.90
C THR A 81 3.62 0.65 -7.44
N GLY A 82 4.48 -0.01 -8.23
CA GLY A 82 5.06 -1.29 -7.82
C GLY A 82 6.05 -1.16 -6.66
N MET A 83 6.83 -0.08 -6.62
CA MET A 83 7.67 0.24 -5.46
C MET A 83 6.83 0.62 -4.24
N ASP A 84 5.69 1.27 -4.43
CA ASP A 84 4.71 1.54 -3.38
C ASP A 84 4.20 0.24 -2.76
N ALA A 85 3.76 -0.72 -3.59
CA ALA A 85 3.34 -2.05 -3.15
C ALA A 85 4.43 -2.79 -2.36
N LEU A 86 5.69 -2.72 -2.82
CA LEU A 86 6.81 -3.32 -2.11
C LEU A 86 7.04 -2.64 -0.75
N THR A 87 6.89 -1.32 -0.70
CA THR A 87 7.02 -0.56 0.55
C THR A 87 5.91 -0.92 1.53
N HIS A 88 4.66 -1.06 1.07
CA HIS A 88 3.54 -1.56 1.87
C HIS A 88 3.87 -2.90 2.51
N ALA A 89 4.37 -3.86 1.71
CA ALA A 89 4.69 -5.19 2.20
C ALA A 89 5.83 -5.16 3.24
N ILE A 90 6.88 -4.36 3.02
CA ILE A 90 8.01 -4.25 3.96
C ILE A 90 7.57 -3.54 5.25
N GLU A 91 6.87 -2.42 5.15
CA GLU A 91 6.43 -1.69 6.34
C GLU A 91 5.42 -2.48 7.17
N GLY A 92 4.47 -3.15 6.51
CA GLY A 92 3.53 -4.04 7.19
C GLY A 92 4.22 -5.23 7.89
N TYR A 93 5.33 -5.72 7.34
CA TYR A 93 6.12 -6.79 7.96
C TYR A 93 6.87 -6.33 9.22
N ILE A 94 7.37 -5.08 9.24
CA ILE A 94 8.19 -4.56 10.33
C ILE A 94 7.41 -3.71 11.33
N THR A 95 6.13 -3.45 11.10
CA THR A 95 5.30 -2.65 12.00
C THR A 95 5.13 -3.31 13.37
N ALA A 96 4.88 -2.51 14.40
CA ALA A 96 4.69 -3.03 15.76
C ALA A 96 3.45 -3.94 15.91
N GLY A 97 2.47 -3.79 15.02
CA GLY A 97 1.26 -4.61 14.99
C GLY A 97 1.42 -5.94 14.23
N ALA A 98 2.60 -6.22 13.66
CA ALA A 98 2.83 -7.42 12.87
C ALA A 98 2.78 -8.71 13.72
N TRP A 99 2.24 -9.78 13.15
CA TRP A 99 2.10 -11.11 13.76
C TRP A 99 2.14 -12.20 12.69
N GLU A 100 2.17 -13.47 13.08
CA GLU A 100 2.46 -14.59 12.17
C GLU A 100 1.61 -14.61 10.89
N LEU A 101 0.31 -14.33 10.99
CA LEU A 101 -0.56 -14.34 9.81
C LEU A 101 -0.28 -13.15 8.88
N SER A 102 -0.07 -11.95 9.42
CA SER A 102 0.30 -10.79 8.62
C SER A 102 1.68 -10.95 7.98
N ASP A 103 2.64 -11.52 8.72
CA ASP A 103 3.99 -11.81 8.23
C ASP A 103 3.95 -12.76 7.01
N MET A 104 3.09 -13.78 7.03
CA MET A 104 2.89 -14.69 5.91
C MET A 104 2.44 -13.94 4.63
N PHE A 105 1.49 -13.02 4.74
CA PHE A 105 1.05 -12.20 3.61
C PHE A 105 2.17 -11.29 3.10
N HIS A 106 2.85 -10.60 4.02
CA HIS A 106 3.89 -9.64 3.64
C HIS A 106 5.10 -10.32 2.99
N LEU A 107 5.59 -11.42 3.55
CA LEU A 107 6.70 -12.18 2.97
C LEU A 107 6.35 -12.71 1.58
N LYS A 108 5.11 -13.22 1.42
CA LYS A 108 4.65 -13.69 0.11
C LYS A 108 4.50 -12.55 -0.89
N ALA A 109 4.01 -11.41 -0.46
CA ALA A 109 3.91 -10.21 -1.31
C ALA A 109 5.31 -9.74 -1.76
N ILE A 110 6.28 -9.66 -0.85
CA ILE A 110 7.67 -9.29 -1.18
C ILE A 110 8.26 -10.25 -2.23
N GLU A 111 8.08 -11.56 -2.05
CA GLU A 111 8.55 -12.57 -3.00
C GLU A 111 7.94 -12.34 -4.40
N ILE A 112 6.60 -12.20 -4.47
CA ILE A 112 5.89 -12.05 -5.75
C ILE A 112 6.29 -10.73 -6.43
N ILE A 113 6.27 -9.61 -5.70
CA ILE A 113 6.59 -8.28 -6.25
C ILE A 113 8.04 -8.24 -6.74
N SER A 114 8.99 -8.79 -5.98
CA SER A 114 10.41 -8.78 -6.34
C SER A 114 10.70 -9.47 -7.66
N ARG A 115 10.04 -10.57 -7.95
CA ARG A 115 10.22 -11.31 -9.22
C ARG A 115 9.44 -10.70 -10.39
N SER A 116 8.34 -9.98 -10.13
CA SER A 116 7.38 -9.56 -11.15
C SER A 116 7.52 -8.10 -11.59
N LEU A 117 8.05 -7.22 -10.72
CA LEU A 117 8.06 -5.78 -10.94
C LEU A 117 8.78 -5.38 -12.25
N ARG A 118 9.95 -5.96 -12.54
CA ARG A 118 10.69 -5.65 -13.77
C ARG A 118 9.88 -6.06 -15.02
N GLY A 119 9.30 -7.26 -15.01
CA GLY A 119 8.43 -7.73 -16.09
C GLY A 119 7.21 -6.83 -16.28
N ALA A 120 6.59 -6.39 -15.19
CA ALA A 120 5.46 -5.45 -15.25
C ALA A 120 5.84 -4.09 -15.87
N VAL A 121 7.02 -3.56 -15.52
CA VAL A 121 7.54 -2.32 -16.13
C VAL A 121 7.80 -2.50 -17.63
N ASP A 122 8.23 -3.68 -18.04
CA ASP A 122 8.37 -4.03 -19.46
C ASP A 122 7.06 -4.48 -20.12
N ASN A 123 5.97 -4.44 -19.36
CA ASN A 123 4.61 -4.78 -19.78
C ASN A 123 4.43 -6.23 -20.23
N THR A 124 5.16 -7.17 -19.63
CA THR A 124 4.95 -8.59 -19.88
C THR A 124 3.69 -9.10 -19.15
N PRO A 125 2.93 -10.05 -19.73
CA PRO A 125 1.74 -10.62 -19.09
C PRO A 125 2.04 -11.19 -17.70
N GLU A 126 3.10 -11.98 -17.55
CA GLU A 126 3.50 -12.61 -16.30
C GLU A 126 3.90 -11.57 -15.24
N GLY A 127 4.55 -10.48 -15.67
CA GLY A 127 4.89 -9.36 -14.81
C GLY A 127 3.65 -8.64 -14.30
N ARG A 128 2.69 -8.37 -15.19
CA ARG A 128 1.41 -7.74 -14.82
C ARG A 128 0.59 -8.61 -13.88
N GLU A 129 0.46 -9.90 -14.19
CA GLU A 129 -0.24 -10.87 -13.33
C GLU A 129 0.40 -10.93 -11.93
N GLY A 130 1.73 -11.06 -11.88
CA GLY A 130 2.44 -11.12 -10.62
C GLY A 130 2.31 -9.81 -9.81
N MET A 131 2.35 -8.64 -10.44
CA MET A 131 2.16 -7.37 -9.73
C MET A 131 0.72 -7.17 -9.27
N ALA A 132 -0.28 -7.57 -10.07
CA ALA A 132 -1.68 -7.53 -9.67
C ALA A 132 -1.93 -8.37 -8.42
N LEU A 133 -1.40 -9.60 -8.38
CA LEU A 133 -1.50 -10.48 -7.23
C LEU A 133 -0.67 -9.96 -6.04
N GLY A 134 0.58 -9.55 -6.28
CA GLY A 134 1.51 -9.17 -5.22
C GLY A 134 1.04 -7.96 -4.41
N GLN A 135 0.52 -6.92 -5.07
CA GLN A 135 -0.02 -5.75 -4.39
C GLN A 135 -1.28 -6.09 -3.58
N TYR A 136 -2.16 -6.95 -4.11
CA TYR A 136 -3.35 -7.41 -3.40
C TYR A 136 -3.00 -8.18 -2.13
N VAL A 137 -2.04 -9.10 -2.21
CA VAL A 137 -1.55 -9.86 -1.05
C VAL A 137 -0.91 -8.94 0.00
N ALA A 138 -0.15 -7.91 -0.43
CA ALA A 138 0.36 -6.89 0.47
C ALA A 138 -0.78 -6.15 1.20
N GLY A 139 -1.84 -5.79 0.46
CA GLY A 139 -3.04 -5.14 1.01
C GLY A 139 -3.74 -5.94 2.09
N MET A 140 -3.90 -7.25 1.86
CA MET A 140 -4.47 -8.16 2.88
C MET A 140 -3.63 -8.17 4.16
N GLY A 141 -2.31 -8.01 4.06
CA GLY A 141 -1.43 -7.92 5.21
C GLY A 141 -1.57 -6.58 5.94
N PHE A 142 -1.18 -5.47 5.28
CA PHE A 142 -1.05 -4.19 5.96
C PHE A 142 -2.38 -3.56 6.41
N SER A 143 -3.48 -3.90 5.77
CA SER A 143 -4.81 -3.43 6.19
C SER A 143 -5.17 -3.86 7.63
N ASN A 144 -4.54 -4.92 8.13
CA ASN A 144 -4.80 -5.45 9.47
C ASN A 144 -3.80 -4.97 10.53
N VAL A 145 -2.63 -4.48 10.14
CA VAL A 145 -1.53 -4.18 11.08
C VAL A 145 -1.01 -2.75 10.97
N GLY A 146 -1.43 -2.02 9.94
CA GLY A 146 -0.95 -0.69 9.65
C GLY A 146 0.41 -0.67 8.94
N LEU A 147 0.93 0.54 8.76
CA LEU A 147 2.16 0.84 8.04
C LEU A 147 3.18 1.54 8.94
N GLY A 148 4.31 1.90 8.39
CA GLY A 148 5.42 2.50 9.10
C GLY A 148 5.68 3.97 8.77
N ILE A 149 6.93 4.38 8.97
CA ILE A 149 7.38 5.78 8.87
C ILE A 149 7.28 6.32 7.45
N VAL A 150 7.52 5.50 6.42
CA VAL A 150 7.53 5.96 5.02
C VAL A 150 6.14 6.47 4.62
N HIS A 151 5.10 5.68 4.92
CA HIS A 151 3.73 6.07 4.63
C HIS A 151 3.25 7.23 5.51
N SER A 152 3.55 7.19 6.80
CA SER A 152 3.20 8.29 7.73
C SER A 152 3.82 9.61 7.27
N HIS A 153 5.08 9.60 6.82
CA HIS A 153 5.76 10.79 6.31
C HIS A 153 5.23 11.25 4.96
N SER A 154 4.94 10.30 4.05
CA SER A 154 4.43 10.61 2.71
C SER A 154 3.07 11.31 2.75
N VAL A 155 2.20 10.90 3.65
CA VAL A 155 0.88 11.54 3.83
C VAL A 155 1.00 12.98 4.36
N HIS A 156 1.95 13.25 5.26
CA HIS A 156 2.10 14.56 5.90
C HIS A 156 2.74 15.63 5.00
N TYR A 157 3.65 15.24 4.11
CA TYR A 157 4.49 16.19 3.37
C TYR A 157 4.28 16.23 1.86
N MET A 158 3.30 15.47 1.29
CA MET A 158 3.32 15.27 -0.16
C MET A 158 2.03 15.49 -0.91
N ILE A 159 2.03 16.57 -1.64
CA ILE A 159 1.08 16.81 -2.71
C ILE A 159 1.58 16.36 -4.08
N HIS A 160 2.88 16.23 -4.32
CA HIS A 160 3.40 16.09 -5.67
C HIS A 160 4.44 14.99 -6.00
N ARG A 161 5.01 14.23 -5.07
CA ARG A 161 6.08 13.25 -5.40
C ARG A 161 6.21 12.07 -4.43
N THR A 162 5.17 11.31 -4.22
CA THR A 162 5.17 10.14 -3.30
C THR A 162 6.33 9.17 -3.58
N VAL A 163 6.58 8.84 -4.83
CA VAL A 163 7.54 7.81 -5.22
C VAL A 163 9.00 8.22 -5.06
N SER A 164 9.35 9.44 -5.46
CA SER A 164 10.74 9.92 -5.33
C SER A 164 11.17 10.03 -3.87
N GLN A 165 10.24 10.34 -2.97
CA GLN A 165 10.51 10.43 -1.54
C GLN A 165 10.50 9.06 -0.89
N MET A 166 9.66 8.12 -1.32
CA MET A 166 9.76 6.72 -0.90
C MET A 166 11.12 6.11 -1.24
N GLN A 167 11.66 6.36 -2.42
CA GLN A 167 12.99 5.92 -2.80
C GLN A 167 14.10 6.54 -1.95
N LEU A 168 13.99 7.85 -1.65
CA LEU A 168 14.94 8.53 -0.79
C LEU A 168 14.87 8.04 0.65
N PHE A 169 13.66 7.83 1.15
CA PHE A 169 13.42 7.36 2.51
C PHE A 169 13.85 5.89 2.68
N PHE A 170 13.64 5.04 1.65
CA PHE A 170 14.14 3.67 1.62
C PHE A 170 15.66 3.64 1.68
N ARG A 171 16.35 4.52 0.95
CA ARG A 171 17.81 4.69 1.07
C ARG A 171 18.23 5.14 2.46
N LEU A 172 17.48 6.06 3.06
CA LEU A 172 17.77 6.55 4.42
C LEU A 172 17.56 5.46 5.46
N LEU A 173 16.42 4.75 5.42
CA LEU A 173 16.13 3.60 6.29
C LEU A 173 17.16 2.50 6.11
N TRP A 174 17.51 2.14 4.88
CA TRP A 174 18.56 1.16 4.60
C TRP A 174 19.90 1.57 5.22
N ASN A 175 20.29 2.85 5.07
CA ASN A 175 21.52 3.36 5.66
C ASN A 175 21.47 3.44 7.19
N ILE A 176 20.31 3.73 7.79
CA ILE A 176 20.11 3.73 9.24
C ILE A 176 20.16 2.30 9.78
N THR A 177 19.47 1.36 9.12
CA THR A 177 19.45 -0.05 9.54
C THR A 177 20.81 -0.72 9.41
N GLN A 178 21.63 -0.34 8.44
CA GLN A 178 23.02 -0.80 8.31
C GLN A 178 23.93 -0.28 9.43
N LYS A 179 23.60 0.88 10.02
CA LYS A 179 24.37 1.50 11.11
C LYS A 179 23.92 1.07 12.51
N GLN A 180 22.77 0.41 12.62
CA GLN A 180 22.21 -0.06 13.88
C GLN A 180 22.08 -1.59 13.86
N PRO A 181 23.07 -2.35 14.45
CA PRO A 181 23.13 -3.81 14.34
C PRO A 181 21.84 -4.52 14.79
N VAL A 182 21.13 -3.99 15.77
CA VAL A 182 19.91 -4.61 16.32
C VAL A 182 18.74 -4.54 15.32
N ILE A 183 18.60 -3.43 14.59
CA ILE A 183 17.56 -3.27 13.58
C ILE A 183 17.93 -4.04 12.31
N SER A 184 19.21 -4.03 11.94
CA SER A 184 19.76 -4.78 10.80
C SER A 184 19.58 -6.29 10.96
N ILE A 185 19.82 -6.84 12.15
CA ILE A 185 19.63 -8.26 12.43
C ILE A 185 18.15 -8.64 12.35
N ASN A 186 17.24 -7.80 12.84
CA ASN A 186 15.80 -8.09 12.79
C ASN A 186 15.25 -8.04 11.35
N ILE A 187 15.70 -7.10 10.52
CA ILE A 187 15.27 -7.00 9.12
C ILE A 187 15.94 -8.10 8.28
N SER A 188 17.24 -8.35 8.43
CA SER A 188 17.93 -9.39 7.69
C SER A 188 17.46 -10.78 8.12
N HIS A 189 17.27 -11.02 9.41
CA HIS A 189 16.76 -12.30 9.91
C HIS A 189 15.31 -12.55 9.48
N ARG A 190 14.47 -11.50 9.39
CA ARG A 190 13.10 -11.62 8.90
C ARG A 190 12.96 -11.70 7.38
N LEU A 191 13.91 -11.17 6.61
CA LEU A 191 13.86 -11.17 5.14
C LEU A 191 14.65 -12.32 4.48
N TRP A 192 15.53 -13.02 5.22
CA TRP A 192 16.44 -14.05 4.67
C TRP A 192 16.33 -15.43 5.34
N VAL A 193 15.37 -15.61 6.26
CA VAL A 193 14.97 -16.91 6.79
C VAL A 193 13.64 -17.32 6.19
#